data_1d9d3e646ebae3c1c5667aec329b41dc
#
_entry.id   1d9d3e646ebae3c1c5667aec329b41dc
#
_cell.length_a   1.000
_cell.length_b   1.000
_cell.length_c   1.000
_cell.angle_alpha   90.00
_cell.angle_beta   90.00
_cell.angle_gamma   90.00
#
_symmetry.space_group_name_H-M   'P 1'
#
loop_
_entity.id
_entity.type
_entity.pdbx_description
1 polymer ?
#
loop_
_entity_poly.entity_id
_entity_poly.type
_entity_poly.pdbx_seq_one_letter_code
_entity_poly.pdbx_strand_id
1 'polypeptide(L)'
;MSNPLLTLNSSTGEIIRVEQYDNSTLDSTPCVEFYSGILCRGFVNAHCHLELSYLKGAIQKGGGYASFASSMAEVRNNFTDQQRAEAIQSADFAMWNEGVNVVADIVNDSSSFATKSSSRIDYHSFAEVFGLKQSNLERCKELTTNPKTSLTPHSVYSVQQADFAAVCNNNSSTPLSIHFKESSSEEELFSGRGSLAEWYQKVGFECDFLHHKSPAERVVNSIPADRSIMFVHNCCVTERDIDLIMSHFTAPIYWVLCPRSNRYISGELPKVVELLRKNNLNICIGTDSLASNDSLSILEELKCFTNIPLAELLTWATDSGYAALQLQPQGLINICGIDTTTMSLTAKSRVKRVL
;
A
#
# COMPACT_ATOMS: atom_id res chain seq x y z
N MET A 1 -5.60 20.48 18.35
CA MET A 1 -5.09 21.43 19.38
C MET A 1 -4.09 22.33 18.67
N SER A 2 -4.20 23.64 18.81
CA SER A 2 -3.21 24.59 18.27
C SER A 2 -2.11 24.78 19.31
N ASN A 3 -0.85 24.79 18.84
CA ASN A 3 0.33 24.93 19.69
C ASN A 3 0.36 23.97 20.90
N PRO A 4 0.33 22.66 20.70
CA PRO A 4 0.45 21.71 21.79
C PRO A 4 1.90 21.63 22.29
N LEU A 5 2.07 21.41 23.59
CA LEU A 5 3.33 20.96 24.18
C LEU A 5 3.23 19.43 24.36
N LEU A 6 4.15 18.70 23.73
CA LEU A 6 4.24 17.26 23.86
C LEU A 6 5.42 16.92 24.77
N THR A 7 5.17 16.15 25.81
CA THR A 7 6.22 15.55 26.64
C THR A 7 6.48 14.13 26.15
N LEU A 8 7.72 13.84 25.80
CA LEU A 8 8.15 12.56 25.27
C LEU A 8 9.09 11.86 26.25
N ASN A 9 9.01 10.55 26.30
CA ASN A 9 10.04 9.73 26.92
C ASN A 9 11.29 9.78 26.02
N SER A 10 12.41 10.28 26.54
CA SER A 10 13.64 10.43 25.76
C SER A 10 14.26 9.11 25.27
N SER A 11 13.94 8.00 25.95
CA SER A 11 14.48 6.67 25.62
C SER A 11 13.60 5.89 24.67
N THR A 12 12.27 6.04 24.76
CA THR A 12 11.30 5.26 23.97
C THR A 12 10.61 6.06 22.89
N GLY A 13 10.66 7.39 22.95
CA GLY A 13 9.89 8.27 22.07
C GLY A 13 8.38 8.27 22.34
N GLU A 14 7.93 7.62 23.41
CA GLU A 14 6.53 7.55 23.77
C GLU A 14 6.01 8.92 24.21
N ILE A 15 4.81 9.29 23.74
CA ILE A 15 4.13 10.50 24.17
C ILE A 15 3.55 10.25 25.55
N ILE A 16 4.16 10.88 26.58
CA ILE A 16 3.72 10.79 27.97
C ILE A 16 2.55 11.74 28.23
N ARG A 17 2.59 12.94 27.62
CA ARG A 17 1.63 14.01 27.91
C ARG A 17 1.45 14.92 26.70
N VAL A 18 0.23 15.39 26.51
CA VAL A 18 -0.12 16.43 25.53
C VAL A 18 -0.91 17.51 26.28
N GLU A 19 -0.43 18.72 26.23
CA GLU A 19 -1.05 19.86 26.93
C GLU A 19 -1.03 21.11 26.04
N GLN A 20 -1.84 22.10 26.41
CA GLN A 20 -1.79 23.40 25.74
C GLN A 20 -0.50 24.10 26.14
N TYR A 21 0.25 24.59 25.15
CA TYR A 21 1.42 25.41 25.40
C TYR A 21 1.06 26.73 26.15
N ASP A 22 1.82 27.02 27.18
CA ASP A 22 1.82 28.30 27.91
C ASP A 22 3.27 28.77 28.10
N ASN A 23 3.54 30.07 27.91
CA ASN A 23 4.86 30.64 28.08
C ASN A 23 5.46 30.40 29.48
N SER A 24 4.61 30.29 30.51
CA SER A 24 5.05 30.02 31.89
C SER A 24 5.64 28.62 32.08
N THR A 25 5.30 27.66 31.22
CA THR A 25 5.82 26.27 31.28
C THR A 25 7.20 26.14 30.66
N LEU A 26 7.62 27.05 29.79
CA LEU A 26 8.92 26.96 29.11
C LEU A 26 10.10 27.19 30.04
N ASP A 27 10.00 28.14 30.95
CA ASP A 27 11.11 28.52 31.83
C ASP A 27 11.52 27.39 32.78
N SER A 28 10.65 26.43 32.98
CA SER A 28 10.85 25.26 33.85
C SER A 28 11.07 23.94 33.09
N THR A 29 10.96 23.93 31.75
CA THR A 29 11.05 22.71 30.96
C THR A 29 12.37 22.65 30.18
N PRO A 30 13.29 21.73 30.53
CA PRO A 30 14.56 21.58 29.80
C PRO A 30 14.32 20.91 28.43
N CYS A 31 15.17 21.23 27.47
CA CYS A 31 15.21 20.54 26.15
C CYS A 31 13.93 20.69 25.33
N VAL A 32 13.40 21.92 25.19
CA VAL A 32 12.25 22.17 24.31
C VAL A 32 12.70 22.41 22.88
N GLU A 33 12.11 21.62 21.93
CA GLU A 33 12.26 21.84 20.49
C GLU A 33 10.97 22.39 19.89
N PHE A 34 11.09 23.32 18.95
CA PHE A 34 9.94 23.92 18.26
C PHE A 34 9.81 23.41 16.84
N TYR A 35 8.60 22.98 16.49
CA TYR A 35 8.26 22.52 15.16
C TYR A 35 7.11 23.35 14.59
N SER A 36 7.30 23.87 13.38
CA SER A 36 6.24 24.56 12.64
C SER A 36 5.56 23.58 11.68
N GLY A 37 4.24 23.48 11.76
CA GLY A 37 3.46 22.58 10.92
C GLY A 37 2.53 21.68 11.71
N ILE A 38 2.35 20.45 11.26
CA ILE A 38 1.51 19.45 11.92
C ILE A 38 2.38 18.31 12.43
N LEU A 39 2.26 17.99 13.70
CA LEU A 39 2.81 16.77 14.28
C LEU A 39 1.78 15.65 14.17
N CYS A 40 2.21 14.51 13.64
CA CYS A 40 1.39 13.30 13.56
C CYS A 40 2.25 12.04 13.74
N ARG A 41 1.60 10.89 13.82
CA ARG A 41 2.26 9.58 13.84
C ARG A 41 3.03 9.35 12.54
N GLY A 42 4.05 8.48 12.59
CA GLY A 42 4.77 8.04 11.41
C GLY A 42 3.83 7.39 10.39
N PHE A 43 4.11 7.58 9.12
CA PHE A 43 3.29 7.06 8.03
C PHE A 43 3.35 5.53 7.95
N VAL A 44 2.25 4.95 7.48
CA VAL A 44 2.17 3.57 7.02
C VAL A 44 2.07 3.56 5.50
N ASN A 45 3.02 2.90 4.84
CA ASN A 45 2.88 2.57 3.43
C ASN A 45 2.13 1.24 3.32
N ALA A 46 0.84 1.30 3.04
CA ALA A 46 -0.05 0.14 3.08
C ALA A 46 0.07 -0.80 1.86
N HIS A 47 0.89 -0.46 0.88
CA HIS A 47 1.23 -1.33 -0.25
C HIS A 47 2.50 -0.84 -0.95
N CYS A 48 3.50 -1.71 -1.00
CA CYS A 48 4.78 -1.45 -1.63
C CYS A 48 5.33 -2.74 -2.25
N HIS A 49 6.19 -2.61 -3.28
CA HIS A 49 7.05 -3.67 -3.80
C HIS A 49 8.51 -3.18 -3.73
N LEU A 50 9.09 -3.23 -2.54
CA LEU A 50 10.45 -2.74 -2.29
C LEU A 50 11.49 -3.42 -3.19
N GLU A 51 11.31 -4.72 -3.45
CA GLU A 51 12.17 -5.52 -4.31
C GLU A 51 12.29 -4.99 -5.76
N LEU A 52 11.28 -4.23 -6.23
CA LEU A 52 11.24 -3.65 -7.58
C LEU A 52 11.88 -2.25 -7.66
N SER A 53 12.54 -1.78 -6.61
CA SER A 53 13.11 -0.42 -6.56
C SER A 53 14.15 -0.15 -7.63
N TYR A 54 14.83 -1.17 -8.14
CA TYR A 54 15.81 -1.08 -9.22
C TYR A 54 15.20 -0.71 -10.58
N LEU A 55 13.88 -0.80 -10.72
CA LEU A 55 13.14 -0.47 -11.96
C LEU A 55 12.74 1.01 -12.06
N LYS A 56 13.20 1.85 -11.13
CA LYS A 56 12.89 3.29 -11.14
C LYS A 56 13.24 3.93 -12.48
N GLY A 57 12.22 4.47 -13.16
CA GLY A 57 12.37 5.14 -14.46
C GLY A 57 12.68 4.22 -15.65
N ALA A 58 12.70 2.89 -15.45
CA ALA A 58 12.98 1.93 -16.52
C ALA A 58 11.76 1.62 -17.41
N ILE A 59 10.56 1.94 -16.94
CA ILE A 59 9.29 1.65 -17.63
C ILE A 59 8.65 2.98 -18.06
N GLN A 60 8.10 3.03 -19.27
CA GLN A 60 7.46 4.22 -19.81
C GLN A 60 6.09 4.47 -19.15
N LYS A 61 5.81 5.75 -18.84
CA LYS A 61 4.55 6.20 -18.27
C LYS A 61 3.40 6.20 -19.29
N GLY A 62 2.17 5.97 -18.81
CA GLY A 62 0.95 6.20 -19.58
C GLY A 62 0.62 5.17 -20.64
N GLY A 63 1.33 4.03 -20.67
CA GLY A 63 1.09 2.97 -21.65
C GLY A 63 -0.09 2.04 -21.32
N GLY A 64 -0.71 2.19 -20.14
CA GLY A 64 -1.71 1.29 -19.61
C GLY A 64 -1.13 -0.02 -19.06
N TYR A 65 -1.97 -0.81 -18.40
CA TYR A 65 -1.55 -2.00 -17.66
C TYR A 65 -0.83 -3.05 -18.53
N ALA A 66 -1.33 -3.35 -19.73
CA ALA A 66 -0.73 -4.35 -20.61
C ALA A 66 0.67 -3.95 -21.08
N SER A 67 0.88 -2.66 -21.40
CA SER A 67 2.18 -2.11 -21.77
C SER A 67 3.15 -2.14 -20.60
N PHE A 68 2.69 -1.80 -19.40
CA PHE A 68 3.46 -1.86 -18.15
C PHE A 68 3.95 -3.29 -17.88
N ALA A 69 3.05 -4.28 -17.92
CA ALA A 69 3.39 -5.69 -17.67
C ALA A 69 4.38 -6.25 -18.70
N SER A 70 4.22 -5.89 -20.00
CA SER A 70 5.14 -6.29 -21.05
C SER A 70 6.53 -5.68 -20.85
N SER A 71 6.60 -4.36 -20.60
CA SER A 71 7.86 -3.66 -20.36
C SER A 71 8.58 -4.18 -19.11
N MET A 72 7.85 -4.49 -18.05
CA MET A 72 8.41 -5.12 -16.85
C MET A 72 9.09 -6.45 -17.19
N ALA A 73 8.45 -7.30 -17.99
CA ALA A 73 9.01 -8.59 -18.39
C ALA A 73 10.31 -8.44 -19.20
N GLU A 74 10.41 -7.39 -20.03
CA GLU A 74 11.57 -7.10 -20.87
C GLU A 74 12.76 -6.57 -20.06
N VAL A 75 12.52 -5.65 -19.10
CA VAL A 75 13.61 -4.91 -18.44
C VAL A 75 14.07 -5.52 -17.13
N ARG A 76 13.25 -6.31 -16.45
CA ARG A 76 13.53 -6.82 -15.09
C ARG A 76 14.84 -7.61 -14.95
N ASN A 77 15.32 -8.22 -16.02
CA ASN A 77 16.54 -9.04 -16.04
C ASN A 77 17.80 -8.27 -16.44
N ASN A 78 17.70 -6.96 -16.71
CA ASN A 78 18.82 -6.14 -17.17
C ASN A 78 19.70 -5.60 -16.04
N PHE A 79 19.44 -6.00 -14.79
CA PHE A 79 20.09 -5.47 -13.60
C PHE A 79 20.80 -6.58 -12.83
N THR A 80 21.99 -6.28 -12.34
CA THR A 80 22.76 -7.19 -11.48
C THR A 80 22.17 -7.25 -10.08
N ASP A 81 22.50 -8.31 -9.33
CA ASP A 81 22.06 -8.45 -7.93
C ASP A 81 22.58 -7.31 -7.05
N GLN A 82 23.78 -6.79 -7.33
CA GLN A 82 24.31 -5.63 -6.63
C GLN A 82 23.46 -4.37 -6.88
N GLN A 83 23.11 -4.07 -8.14
CA GLN A 83 22.25 -2.93 -8.47
C GLN A 83 20.88 -3.04 -7.82
N ARG A 84 20.31 -4.24 -7.76
CA ARG A 84 19.05 -4.50 -7.07
C ARG A 84 19.17 -4.23 -5.57
N ALA A 85 20.20 -4.76 -4.92
CA ALA A 85 20.44 -4.57 -3.49
C ALA A 85 20.67 -3.09 -3.13
N GLU A 86 21.46 -2.35 -3.91
CA GLU A 86 21.70 -0.91 -3.71
C GLU A 86 20.41 -0.09 -3.89
N ALA A 87 19.58 -0.42 -4.87
CA ALA A 87 18.31 0.24 -5.08
C ALA A 87 17.33 -0.01 -3.93
N ILE A 88 17.24 -1.24 -3.40
CA ILE A 88 16.43 -1.62 -2.25
C ILE A 88 16.86 -0.82 -1.00
N GLN A 89 18.16 -0.77 -0.71
CA GLN A 89 18.70 -0.01 0.44
C GLN A 89 18.42 1.49 0.30
N SER A 90 18.58 2.03 -0.91
CA SER A 90 18.30 3.45 -1.17
C SER A 90 16.82 3.80 -1.00
N ALA A 91 15.93 2.91 -1.42
CA ALA A 91 14.48 3.08 -1.29
C ALA A 91 14.03 2.97 0.18
N ASP A 92 14.55 2.01 0.95
CA ASP A 92 14.34 1.88 2.39
C ASP A 92 14.75 3.17 3.12
N PHE A 93 15.97 3.64 2.90
CA PHE A 93 16.48 4.88 3.49
C PHE A 93 15.64 6.10 3.13
N ALA A 94 15.21 6.21 1.86
CA ALA A 94 14.35 7.30 1.41
C ALA A 94 12.99 7.28 2.11
N MET A 95 12.32 6.11 2.19
CA MET A 95 11.05 5.97 2.90
C MET A 95 11.18 6.35 4.38
N TRP A 96 12.24 5.88 5.05
CA TRP A 96 12.48 6.26 6.44
C TRP A 96 12.58 7.79 6.60
N ASN A 97 13.35 8.47 5.77
CA ASN A 97 13.52 9.92 5.82
C ASN A 97 12.23 10.68 5.48
N GLU A 98 11.36 10.11 4.65
CA GLU A 98 10.03 10.62 4.32
C GLU A 98 8.96 10.28 5.35
N GLY A 99 9.37 9.78 6.53
CA GLY A 99 8.48 9.60 7.67
C GLY A 99 7.72 8.27 7.71
N VAL A 100 8.05 7.31 6.87
CA VAL A 100 7.42 5.97 6.88
C VAL A 100 7.99 5.16 8.05
N ASN A 101 7.11 4.65 8.91
CA ASN A 101 7.46 3.78 10.04
C ASN A 101 7.10 2.32 9.79
N VAL A 102 6.06 2.06 8.99
CA VAL A 102 5.57 0.70 8.71
C VAL A 102 5.32 0.55 7.22
N VAL A 103 5.64 -0.61 6.68
CA VAL A 103 5.38 -0.95 5.27
C VAL A 103 4.72 -2.31 5.17
N ALA A 104 3.59 -2.39 4.47
CA ALA A 104 3.00 -3.61 3.95
C ALA A 104 3.66 -3.89 2.58
N ASP A 105 4.64 -4.79 2.55
CA ASP A 105 5.51 -5.00 1.39
C ASP A 105 5.25 -6.34 0.71
N ILE A 106 4.98 -6.30 -0.59
CA ILE A 106 4.84 -7.49 -1.41
C ILE A 106 6.22 -8.08 -1.71
N VAL A 107 6.34 -9.39 -1.62
CA VAL A 107 7.60 -10.10 -1.91
C VAL A 107 7.37 -11.29 -2.82
N ASN A 108 8.22 -11.39 -3.83
CA ASN A 108 8.28 -12.51 -4.77
C ASN A 108 9.59 -13.30 -4.65
N ASP A 109 10.58 -12.73 -3.95
CA ASP A 109 11.87 -13.39 -3.66
C ASP A 109 12.47 -12.89 -2.35
N SER A 110 13.65 -13.34 -2.02
CA SER A 110 14.34 -13.02 -0.76
C SER A 110 15.23 -11.77 -0.83
N SER A 111 15.29 -11.07 -1.95
CA SER A 111 16.24 -9.98 -2.20
C SER A 111 16.14 -8.79 -1.24
N SER A 112 14.92 -8.52 -0.73
CA SER A 112 14.68 -7.40 0.20
C SER A 112 14.89 -7.74 1.68
N PHE A 113 14.96 -9.03 2.07
CA PHE A 113 14.98 -9.41 3.50
C PHE A 113 16.22 -8.96 4.25
N ALA A 114 17.39 -8.95 3.60
CA ALA A 114 18.64 -8.46 4.22
C ALA A 114 18.50 -6.99 4.62
N THR A 115 17.97 -6.13 3.74
CA THR A 115 17.70 -4.73 4.04
C THR A 115 16.65 -4.59 5.13
N LYS A 116 15.52 -5.29 5.04
CA LYS A 116 14.44 -5.26 6.03
C LYS A 116 14.90 -5.64 7.43
N SER A 117 15.78 -6.64 7.56
CA SER A 117 16.30 -7.09 8.86
C SER A 117 17.16 -6.05 9.60
N SER A 118 17.75 -5.11 8.86
CA SER A 118 18.57 -4.01 9.40
C SER A 118 17.86 -2.65 9.35
N SER A 119 16.68 -2.59 8.79
CA SER A 119 15.89 -1.36 8.65
C SER A 119 15.34 -0.85 9.99
N ARG A 120 15.12 0.45 10.05
CA ARG A 120 14.34 1.10 11.11
C ARG A 120 12.83 1.05 10.85
N ILE A 121 12.43 0.72 9.62
CA ILE A 121 11.04 0.56 9.22
C ILE A 121 10.57 -0.82 9.64
N ASP A 122 9.37 -0.90 10.20
CA ASP A 122 8.72 -2.18 10.51
C ASP A 122 8.03 -2.73 9.25
N TYR A 123 8.59 -3.80 8.69
CA TYR A 123 8.08 -4.45 7.48
C TYR A 123 7.17 -5.62 7.80
N HIS A 124 5.97 -5.60 7.23
CA HIS A 124 5.06 -6.74 7.13
C HIS A 124 5.05 -7.23 5.68
N SER A 125 5.64 -8.39 5.44
CA SER A 125 5.82 -8.93 4.09
C SER A 125 4.67 -9.85 3.69
N PHE A 126 4.24 -9.72 2.44
CA PHE A 126 3.20 -10.54 1.81
C PHE A 126 3.81 -11.32 0.66
N ALA A 127 4.07 -12.62 0.87
CA ALA A 127 4.55 -13.52 -0.17
C ALA A 127 3.43 -13.79 -1.17
N GLU A 128 3.60 -13.27 -2.37
CA GLU A 128 2.56 -13.11 -3.37
C GLU A 128 2.43 -14.36 -4.25
N VAL A 129 1.32 -15.06 -4.12
CA VAL A 129 1.02 -16.26 -4.89
C VAL A 129 0.37 -15.90 -6.21
N PHE A 130 0.94 -16.38 -7.31
CA PHE A 130 0.41 -16.26 -8.67
C PHE A 130 0.85 -17.44 -9.54
N GLY A 131 0.31 -17.49 -10.75
CA GLY A 131 0.67 -18.45 -11.78
C GLY A 131 -0.51 -19.28 -12.27
N LEU A 132 -0.80 -19.16 -13.57
CA LEU A 132 -1.91 -19.87 -14.23
C LEU A 132 -1.49 -21.20 -14.86
N LYS A 133 -0.23 -21.34 -15.28
CA LYS A 133 0.34 -22.60 -15.77
C LYS A 133 1.15 -23.32 -14.70
N GLN A 134 1.94 -22.57 -13.96
CA GLN A 134 2.78 -23.09 -12.91
C GLN A 134 2.68 -22.11 -11.72
N SER A 135 2.14 -22.62 -10.63
CA SER A 135 2.02 -21.88 -9.39
C SER A 135 3.37 -21.68 -8.72
N ASN A 136 3.56 -20.51 -8.10
CA ASN A 136 4.71 -20.22 -7.24
C ASN A 136 4.42 -20.49 -5.76
N LEU A 137 3.30 -21.14 -5.39
CA LEU A 137 2.84 -21.32 -4.01
C LEU A 137 3.91 -21.92 -3.09
N GLU A 138 4.61 -22.99 -3.53
CA GLU A 138 5.64 -23.64 -2.71
C GLU A 138 6.81 -22.67 -2.41
N ARG A 139 7.26 -21.91 -3.41
CA ARG A 139 8.25 -20.86 -3.21
C ARG A 139 7.78 -19.79 -2.22
N CYS A 140 6.52 -19.36 -2.31
CA CYS A 140 5.95 -18.40 -1.37
C CYS A 140 5.87 -18.96 0.05
N LYS A 141 5.59 -20.26 0.23
CA LYS A 141 5.66 -20.91 1.54
C LYS A 141 7.07 -20.86 2.14
N GLU A 142 8.10 -21.04 1.33
CA GLU A 142 9.49 -20.89 1.79
C GLU A 142 9.77 -19.47 2.28
N LEU A 143 9.26 -18.44 1.60
CA LEU A 143 9.41 -17.05 2.03
C LEU A 143 8.75 -16.78 3.39
N THR A 144 7.66 -17.47 3.74
CA THR A 144 6.97 -17.30 5.04
C THR A 144 7.78 -17.81 6.23
N THR A 145 8.92 -18.46 6.02
CA THR A 145 9.86 -18.79 7.11
C THR A 145 10.55 -17.54 7.67
N ASN A 146 10.53 -16.43 6.94
CA ASN A 146 11.01 -15.14 7.45
C ASN A 146 9.97 -14.51 8.38
N PRO A 147 10.41 -13.86 9.47
CA PRO A 147 9.51 -13.20 10.42
C PRO A 147 8.59 -12.18 9.73
N LYS A 148 7.36 -12.04 10.23
CA LYS A 148 6.35 -11.09 9.72
C LYS A 148 6.06 -11.24 8.22
N THR A 149 6.17 -12.47 7.69
CA THR A 149 5.82 -12.79 6.31
C THR A 149 4.63 -13.72 6.25
N SER A 150 3.62 -13.36 5.48
CA SER A 150 2.39 -14.14 5.28
C SER A 150 2.11 -14.37 3.79
N LEU A 151 1.30 -15.38 3.46
CA LEU A 151 0.84 -15.62 2.10
C LEU A 151 -0.29 -14.66 1.74
N THR A 152 -0.29 -14.21 0.49
CA THR A 152 -1.41 -13.48 -0.13
C THR A 152 -1.55 -13.89 -1.59
N PRO A 153 -2.76 -13.94 -2.18
CA PRO A 153 -2.88 -14.07 -3.62
C PRO A 153 -2.56 -12.72 -4.28
N HIS A 154 -1.86 -12.73 -5.42
CA HIS A 154 -1.59 -11.52 -6.20
C HIS A 154 -2.89 -10.77 -6.54
N SER A 155 -3.81 -11.47 -7.21
CA SER A 155 -5.08 -10.89 -7.67
C SER A 155 -6.12 -11.98 -7.90
N VAL A 156 -7.33 -11.56 -8.17
CA VAL A 156 -8.45 -12.48 -8.53
C VAL A 156 -8.36 -13.04 -9.96
N TYR A 157 -7.38 -12.64 -10.75
CA TYR A 157 -7.27 -13.08 -12.16
C TYR A 157 -5.96 -13.81 -12.49
N SER A 158 -5.01 -13.88 -11.54
CA SER A 158 -3.67 -14.43 -11.78
C SER A 158 -3.37 -15.73 -11.03
N VAL A 159 -4.33 -16.28 -10.28
CA VAL A 159 -4.17 -17.46 -9.42
C VAL A 159 -5.26 -18.46 -9.76
N GLN A 160 -4.92 -19.74 -9.91
CA GLN A 160 -5.90 -20.82 -10.07
C GLN A 160 -6.75 -21.01 -8.81
N GLN A 161 -7.97 -21.56 -8.95
CA GLN A 161 -8.94 -21.63 -7.86
C GLN A 161 -8.43 -22.40 -6.64
N ALA A 162 -7.71 -23.50 -6.85
CA ALA A 162 -7.21 -24.33 -5.75
C ALA A 162 -6.18 -23.56 -4.88
N ASP A 163 -5.23 -22.87 -5.51
CA ASP A 163 -4.21 -22.10 -4.79
C ASP A 163 -4.80 -20.84 -4.15
N PHE A 164 -5.74 -20.19 -4.86
CA PHE A 164 -6.45 -19.03 -4.31
C PHE A 164 -7.19 -19.42 -3.03
N ALA A 165 -7.96 -20.52 -3.07
CA ALA A 165 -8.66 -21.02 -1.90
C ALA A 165 -7.69 -21.45 -0.77
N ALA A 166 -6.59 -22.13 -1.09
CA ALA A 166 -5.59 -22.56 -0.10
C ALA A 166 -4.96 -21.36 0.63
N VAL A 167 -4.64 -20.29 -0.09
CA VAL A 167 -4.08 -19.06 0.50
C VAL A 167 -5.11 -18.31 1.33
N CYS A 168 -6.33 -18.14 0.81
CA CYS A 168 -7.38 -17.38 1.48
C CYS A 168 -7.91 -18.05 2.75
N ASN A 169 -7.93 -19.38 2.79
CA ASN A 169 -8.38 -20.18 3.94
C ASN A 169 -7.25 -20.46 4.96
N ASN A 170 -6.05 -19.95 4.75
CA ASN A 170 -4.99 -20.07 5.74
C ASN A 170 -5.37 -19.29 7.02
N ASN A 171 -5.30 -19.94 8.18
CA ASN A 171 -5.63 -19.38 9.49
C ASN A 171 -4.57 -18.36 9.98
N SER A 172 -4.30 -17.32 9.20
CA SER A 172 -3.43 -16.22 9.58
C SER A 172 -4.27 -15.05 10.11
N SER A 173 -3.85 -14.42 11.20
CA SER A 173 -4.44 -13.16 11.68
C SER A 173 -4.08 -11.96 10.80
N THR A 174 -2.99 -12.07 10.02
CA THR A 174 -2.56 -11.03 9.08
C THR A 174 -3.58 -10.89 7.95
N PRO A 175 -3.98 -9.69 7.54
CA PRO A 175 -4.91 -9.49 6.42
C PRO A 175 -4.34 -10.07 5.12
N LEU A 176 -5.21 -10.35 4.15
CA LEU A 176 -4.79 -10.54 2.77
C LEU A 176 -4.50 -9.16 2.13
N SER A 177 -3.52 -9.09 1.21
CA SER A 177 -3.27 -7.89 0.40
C SER A 177 -3.42 -8.29 -1.07
N ILE A 178 -4.49 -7.83 -1.73
CA ILE A 178 -4.90 -8.33 -3.05
C ILE A 178 -5.02 -7.16 -4.02
N HIS A 179 -4.30 -7.19 -5.15
CA HIS A 179 -4.54 -6.27 -6.26
C HIS A 179 -5.96 -6.48 -6.78
N PHE A 180 -6.76 -5.43 -6.79
CA PHE A 180 -8.18 -5.55 -7.07
C PHE A 180 -8.69 -4.39 -7.92
N LYS A 181 -9.26 -4.72 -9.07
CA LYS A 181 -9.87 -3.77 -10.03
C LYS A 181 -8.95 -2.58 -10.33
N GLU A 182 -7.66 -2.88 -10.57
CA GLU A 182 -6.66 -1.89 -10.97
C GLU A 182 -6.97 -1.33 -12.37
N SER A 183 -7.53 -2.17 -13.24
CA SER A 183 -7.97 -1.76 -14.58
C SER A 183 -9.31 -2.40 -14.96
N SER A 184 -9.98 -1.84 -15.98
CA SER A 184 -11.21 -2.41 -16.55
C SER A 184 -10.99 -3.80 -17.17
N SER A 185 -9.73 -4.10 -17.54
CA SER A 185 -9.38 -5.40 -18.12
C SER A 185 -9.69 -6.59 -17.22
N GLU A 186 -9.73 -6.39 -15.91
CA GLU A 186 -10.13 -7.44 -14.96
C GLU A 186 -11.61 -7.80 -15.13
N GLU A 187 -12.50 -6.82 -15.18
CA GLU A 187 -13.94 -7.04 -15.39
C GLU A 187 -14.21 -7.62 -16.78
N GLU A 188 -13.49 -7.14 -17.79
CA GLU A 188 -13.59 -7.60 -19.16
C GLU A 188 -13.16 -9.07 -19.28
N LEU A 189 -12.10 -9.50 -18.57
CA LEU A 189 -11.64 -10.89 -18.55
C LEU A 189 -12.74 -11.84 -18.05
N PHE A 190 -13.41 -11.49 -16.93
CA PHE A 190 -14.52 -12.31 -16.39
C PHE A 190 -15.72 -12.35 -17.34
N SER A 191 -15.81 -11.42 -18.28
CA SER A 191 -16.81 -11.40 -19.36
C SER A 191 -16.31 -12.06 -20.65
N GLY A 192 -15.12 -12.66 -20.63
CA GLY A 192 -14.48 -13.29 -21.80
C GLY A 192 -14.07 -12.30 -22.90
N ARG A 193 -13.80 -11.05 -22.57
CA ARG A 193 -13.49 -9.96 -23.49
C ARG A 193 -12.27 -9.18 -23.05
N GLY A 194 -11.79 -8.27 -23.91
CA GLY A 194 -10.74 -7.33 -23.63
C GLY A 194 -9.32 -7.87 -23.79
N SER A 195 -8.36 -6.97 -23.69
CA SER A 195 -6.96 -7.26 -23.99
C SER A 195 -6.34 -8.34 -23.10
N LEU A 196 -6.76 -8.42 -21.84
CA LEU A 196 -6.29 -9.44 -20.91
C LEU A 196 -6.81 -10.84 -21.29
N ALA A 197 -8.09 -10.95 -21.71
CA ALA A 197 -8.66 -12.21 -22.18
C ALA A 197 -8.00 -12.67 -23.49
N GLU A 198 -7.77 -11.76 -24.42
CA GLU A 198 -7.06 -12.02 -25.68
C GLU A 198 -5.62 -12.50 -25.43
N TRP A 199 -4.93 -11.86 -24.51
CA TRP A 199 -3.58 -12.25 -24.12
C TRP A 199 -3.58 -13.63 -23.46
N TYR A 200 -4.50 -13.92 -22.56
CA TYR A 200 -4.63 -15.23 -21.90
C TYR A 200 -4.88 -16.34 -22.94
N GLN A 201 -5.77 -16.10 -23.88
CA GLN A 201 -6.03 -17.03 -24.97
C GLN A 201 -4.79 -17.27 -25.83
N LYS A 202 -4.08 -16.19 -26.21
CA LYS A 202 -2.84 -16.26 -27.01
C LYS A 202 -1.74 -17.07 -26.33
N VAL A 203 -1.61 -16.95 -25.01
CA VAL A 203 -0.58 -17.67 -24.22
C VAL A 203 -1.04 -19.05 -23.83
N GLY A 204 -2.32 -19.39 -24.05
CA GLY A 204 -2.92 -20.67 -23.69
C GLY A 204 -3.04 -20.85 -22.17
N PHE A 205 -3.49 -19.81 -21.44
CA PHE A 205 -3.86 -19.92 -20.04
C PHE A 205 -5.26 -20.53 -19.93
N GLU A 206 -5.38 -21.56 -19.11
CA GLU A 206 -6.67 -22.11 -18.69
C GLU A 206 -7.00 -21.50 -17.33
N CYS A 207 -8.17 -20.84 -17.25
CA CYS A 207 -8.59 -20.12 -16.04
C CYS A 207 -9.82 -20.83 -15.47
N ASP A 208 -9.63 -21.62 -14.41
CA ASP A 208 -10.68 -22.41 -13.75
C ASP A 208 -11.66 -21.58 -12.92
N PHE A 209 -11.36 -20.29 -12.77
CA PHE A 209 -12.16 -19.32 -11.99
C PHE A 209 -13.14 -18.50 -12.83
N LEU A 210 -13.12 -18.59 -14.17
CA LEU A 210 -13.99 -17.78 -15.05
C LEU A 210 -15.48 -18.22 -15.03
N HIS A 211 -15.84 -19.18 -14.18
CA HIS A 211 -17.23 -19.46 -13.85
C HIS A 211 -17.88 -18.40 -12.94
N HIS A 212 -17.08 -17.59 -12.25
CA HIS A 212 -17.56 -16.39 -11.55
C HIS A 212 -17.89 -15.29 -12.56
N LYS A 213 -18.91 -14.47 -12.27
CA LYS A 213 -19.39 -13.43 -13.21
C LYS A 213 -18.58 -12.13 -13.13
N SER A 214 -17.84 -11.93 -12.03
CA SER A 214 -17.04 -10.72 -11.81
C SER A 214 -15.89 -10.97 -10.82
N PRO A 215 -14.88 -10.08 -10.79
CA PRO A 215 -13.84 -10.06 -9.76
C PRO A 215 -14.41 -10.09 -8.34
N ALA A 216 -15.42 -9.26 -8.04
CA ALA A 216 -16.04 -9.19 -6.72
C ALA A 216 -16.80 -10.48 -6.36
N GLU A 217 -17.47 -11.13 -7.32
CA GLU A 217 -18.13 -12.43 -7.09
C GLU A 217 -17.10 -13.50 -6.73
N ARG A 218 -15.93 -13.53 -7.39
CA ARG A 218 -14.87 -14.46 -7.03
C ARG A 218 -14.37 -14.21 -5.60
N VAL A 219 -14.20 -12.97 -5.21
CA VAL A 219 -13.79 -12.59 -3.84
C VAL A 219 -14.76 -13.20 -2.82
N VAL A 220 -16.05 -12.89 -2.91
CA VAL A 220 -17.04 -13.31 -1.90
C VAL A 220 -17.32 -14.81 -1.90
N ASN A 221 -17.12 -15.48 -3.03
CA ASN A 221 -17.32 -16.93 -3.12
C ASN A 221 -16.10 -17.75 -2.68
N SER A 222 -14.91 -17.12 -2.56
CA SER A 222 -13.67 -17.85 -2.32
C SER A 222 -12.97 -17.47 -1.01
N ILE A 223 -13.29 -16.33 -0.43
CA ILE A 223 -12.64 -15.83 0.77
C ILE A 223 -13.61 -15.89 1.95
N PRO A 224 -13.23 -16.48 3.11
CA PRO A 224 -14.07 -16.54 4.28
C PRO A 224 -14.50 -15.14 4.78
N ALA A 225 -15.73 -15.02 5.25
CA ALA A 225 -16.32 -13.75 5.68
C ALA A 225 -15.60 -13.11 6.87
N ASP A 226 -14.94 -13.90 7.70
CA ASP A 226 -14.16 -13.47 8.87
C ASP A 226 -12.69 -13.14 8.53
N ARG A 227 -12.32 -13.14 7.24
CA ARG A 227 -10.97 -12.82 6.79
C ARG A 227 -10.82 -11.32 6.51
N SER A 228 -9.89 -10.64 7.19
CA SER A 228 -9.55 -9.24 6.89
C SER A 228 -8.79 -9.12 5.58
N ILE A 229 -9.08 -8.08 4.81
CA ILE A 229 -8.51 -7.86 3.47
C ILE A 229 -8.13 -6.40 3.27
N MET A 230 -7.01 -6.20 2.59
CA MET A 230 -6.56 -4.95 1.99
C MET A 230 -6.73 -5.08 0.47
N PHE A 231 -7.75 -4.46 -0.10
CA PHE A 231 -7.92 -4.35 -1.55
C PHE A 231 -7.09 -3.21 -2.08
N VAL A 232 -6.20 -3.50 -3.04
CA VAL A 232 -5.20 -2.54 -3.55
C VAL A 232 -5.61 -2.01 -4.92
N HIS A 233 -5.34 -0.73 -5.17
CA HIS A 233 -5.67 0.09 -6.35
C HIS A 233 -7.13 0.51 -6.43
N ASN A 234 -8.07 -0.39 -6.62
CA ASN A 234 -9.52 -0.15 -6.62
C ASN A 234 -10.01 0.83 -7.71
N CYS A 235 -9.24 1.06 -8.78
CA CYS A 235 -9.51 2.10 -9.78
C CYS A 235 -10.86 1.99 -10.46
N CYS A 236 -11.34 0.76 -10.65
CA CYS A 236 -12.57 0.43 -11.39
C CYS A 236 -13.66 -0.19 -10.49
N VAL A 237 -13.56 0.00 -9.18
CA VAL A 237 -14.57 -0.48 -8.23
C VAL A 237 -15.87 0.31 -8.41
N THR A 238 -16.99 -0.39 -8.40
CA THR A 238 -18.34 0.16 -8.51
C THR A 238 -19.10 0.07 -7.19
N GLU A 239 -20.21 0.80 -7.06
CA GLU A 239 -21.11 0.70 -5.90
C GLU A 239 -21.60 -0.73 -5.69
N ARG A 240 -21.94 -1.44 -6.76
CA ARG A 240 -22.34 -2.85 -6.71
C ARG A 240 -21.24 -3.77 -6.15
N ASP A 241 -19.97 -3.53 -6.49
CA ASP A 241 -18.86 -4.31 -5.93
C ASP A 241 -18.74 -4.07 -4.42
N ILE A 242 -18.85 -2.80 -3.99
CA ILE A 242 -18.84 -2.44 -2.57
C ILE A 242 -19.98 -3.10 -1.83
N ASP A 243 -21.21 -3.00 -2.33
CA ASP A 243 -22.39 -3.61 -1.70
C ASP A 243 -22.21 -5.13 -1.55
N LEU A 244 -21.72 -5.80 -2.60
CA LEU A 244 -21.48 -7.24 -2.59
C LEU A 244 -20.41 -7.62 -1.56
N ILE A 245 -19.28 -6.93 -1.55
CA ILE A 245 -18.16 -7.17 -0.63
C ILE A 245 -18.61 -6.88 0.82
N MET A 246 -19.17 -5.71 1.07
CA MET A 246 -19.57 -5.30 2.42
C MET A 246 -20.71 -6.14 3.00
N SER A 247 -21.57 -6.73 2.16
CA SER A 247 -22.60 -7.66 2.62
C SER A 247 -22.08 -9.04 3.01
N HIS A 248 -20.91 -9.43 2.51
CA HIS A 248 -20.32 -10.74 2.76
C HIS A 248 -19.39 -10.73 3.99
N PHE A 249 -18.47 -9.75 4.07
CA PHE A 249 -17.43 -9.74 5.10
C PHE A 249 -17.91 -9.23 6.44
N THR A 250 -17.54 -9.94 7.50
CA THR A 250 -17.71 -9.53 8.91
C THR A 250 -16.42 -8.99 9.51
N ALA A 251 -15.27 -9.37 8.94
CA ALA A 251 -13.96 -8.81 9.30
C ALA A 251 -13.75 -7.43 8.67
N PRO A 252 -12.84 -6.62 9.23
CA PRO A 252 -12.49 -5.32 8.65
C PRO A 252 -11.93 -5.42 7.23
N ILE A 253 -12.43 -4.55 6.35
CA ILE A 253 -11.95 -4.38 4.97
C ILE A 253 -11.28 -3.02 4.85
N TYR A 254 -10.14 -3.00 4.16
CA TYR A 254 -9.35 -1.80 3.90
C TYR A 254 -9.15 -1.59 2.39
N TRP A 255 -9.29 -0.36 1.93
CA TRP A 255 -9.18 0.04 0.54
C TRP A 255 -7.90 0.84 0.35
N VAL A 256 -6.86 0.22 -0.18
CA VAL A 256 -5.55 0.84 -0.36
C VAL A 256 -5.50 1.55 -1.70
N LEU A 257 -5.22 2.83 -1.68
CA LEU A 257 -5.08 3.66 -2.88
C LEU A 257 -3.61 3.96 -3.13
N CYS A 258 -3.18 3.80 -4.41
CA CYS A 258 -1.85 4.12 -4.90
C CYS A 258 -1.95 5.14 -6.05
N PRO A 259 -2.38 6.38 -5.78
CA PRO A 259 -2.80 7.31 -6.85
C PRO A 259 -1.69 7.65 -7.83
N ARG A 260 -0.45 7.77 -7.40
CA ARG A 260 0.67 8.10 -8.29
C ARG A 260 1.04 6.93 -9.19
N SER A 261 1.03 5.69 -8.66
CA SER A 261 1.22 4.49 -9.47
C SER A 261 0.13 4.37 -10.52
N ASN A 262 -1.13 4.52 -10.14
CA ASN A 262 -2.23 4.44 -11.08
C ASN A 262 -2.14 5.50 -12.18
N ARG A 263 -1.76 6.74 -11.84
CA ARG A 263 -1.50 7.80 -12.82
C ARG A 263 -0.27 7.49 -13.69
N TYR A 264 0.77 6.87 -13.13
CA TYR A 264 1.97 6.46 -13.88
C TYR A 264 1.63 5.44 -14.96
N ILE A 265 0.81 4.43 -14.62
CA ILE A 265 0.44 3.33 -15.51
C ILE A 265 -0.63 3.77 -16.51
N SER A 266 -1.73 4.36 -16.06
CA SER A 266 -2.91 4.67 -16.86
C SER A 266 -2.99 6.13 -17.38
N GLY A 267 -2.16 7.02 -16.83
CA GLY A 267 -2.22 8.46 -17.11
C GLY A 267 -3.25 9.23 -16.29
N GLU A 268 -4.11 8.56 -15.52
CA GLU A 268 -5.21 9.17 -14.77
C GLU A 268 -5.17 8.81 -13.27
N LEU A 269 -5.73 9.69 -12.44
CA LEU A 269 -5.99 9.39 -11.04
C LEU A 269 -7.27 8.56 -10.90
N PRO A 270 -7.31 7.61 -9.96
CA PRO A 270 -8.53 6.85 -9.68
C PRO A 270 -9.67 7.77 -9.23
N LYS A 271 -10.87 7.59 -9.80
CA LYS A 271 -12.07 8.37 -9.44
C LYS A 271 -12.87 7.74 -8.30
N VAL A 272 -12.41 6.63 -7.76
CA VAL A 272 -13.11 5.83 -6.73
C VAL A 272 -13.21 6.52 -5.37
N VAL A 273 -12.37 7.51 -5.10
CA VAL A 273 -12.21 8.14 -3.77
C VAL A 273 -13.54 8.64 -3.20
N GLU A 274 -14.32 9.37 -3.99
CA GLU A 274 -15.62 9.89 -3.54
C GLU A 274 -16.61 8.76 -3.22
N LEU A 275 -16.55 7.67 -3.99
CA LEU A 275 -17.38 6.49 -3.76
C LEU A 275 -17.01 5.80 -2.43
N LEU A 276 -15.71 5.63 -2.15
CA LEU A 276 -15.25 5.03 -0.89
C LEU A 276 -15.60 5.91 0.31
N ARG A 277 -15.44 7.22 0.19
CA ARG A 277 -15.80 8.20 1.24
C ARG A 277 -17.29 8.22 1.52
N LYS A 278 -18.14 8.25 0.48
CA LYS A 278 -19.61 8.22 0.59
C LYS A 278 -20.09 7.02 1.40
N ASN A 279 -19.40 5.89 1.28
CA ASN A 279 -19.73 4.65 1.98
C ASN A 279 -18.99 4.50 3.32
N ASN A 280 -18.27 5.52 3.81
CA ASN A 280 -17.50 5.52 5.07
C ASN A 280 -16.54 4.33 5.19
N LEU A 281 -15.87 3.97 4.11
CA LEU A 281 -14.96 2.82 4.07
C LEU A 281 -13.58 3.18 4.61
N ASN A 282 -12.86 2.16 5.13
CA ASN A 282 -11.51 2.34 5.64
C ASN A 282 -10.52 2.49 4.47
N ILE A 283 -10.06 3.71 4.23
CA ILE A 283 -9.09 4.01 3.18
C ILE A 283 -7.69 3.99 3.77
N CYS A 284 -6.73 3.38 3.07
CA CYS A 284 -5.30 3.43 3.34
C CYS A 284 -4.54 3.97 2.12
N ILE A 285 -3.30 4.39 2.33
CA ILE A 285 -2.43 4.88 1.25
C ILE A 285 -1.24 3.93 1.08
N GLY A 286 -0.99 3.54 -0.16
CA GLY A 286 0.20 2.81 -0.61
C GLY A 286 0.91 3.57 -1.72
N THR A 287 2.12 3.16 -2.03
CA THR A 287 2.92 3.77 -3.11
C THR A 287 3.07 2.87 -4.33
N ASP A 288 2.77 1.58 -4.17
CA ASP A 288 3.18 0.56 -5.12
C ASP A 288 4.72 0.53 -5.27
N SER A 289 5.25 0.20 -6.44
CA SER A 289 6.68 0.06 -6.71
C SER A 289 7.30 1.30 -7.35
N LEU A 290 8.64 1.40 -7.31
CA LEU A 290 9.37 2.37 -8.14
C LEU A 290 9.37 1.99 -9.64
N ALA A 291 8.86 0.85 -10.02
CA ALA A 291 8.59 0.50 -11.42
C ALA A 291 7.40 1.32 -11.99
N SER A 292 6.45 1.70 -11.13
CA SER A 292 5.24 2.45 -11.45
C SER A 292 5.13 3.79 -10.72
N ASN A 293 6.22 4.26 -10.08
CA ASN A 293 6.20 5.51 -9.32
C ASN A 293 7.56 6.23 -9.40
N ASP A 294 7.56 7.53 -9.18
CA ASP A 294 8.79 8.33 -9.13
C ASP A 294 9.43 8.34 -7.72
N SER A 295 8.62 8.07 -6.68
CA SER A 295 9.06 8.00 -5.28
C SER A 295 8.13 7.10 -4.46
N LEU A 296 8.63 6.60 -3.31
CA LEU A 296 7.84 5.88 -2.30
C LEU A 296 7.41 6.80 -1.14
N SER A 297 7.15 8.08 -1.44
CA SER A 297 6.74 9.09 -0.47
C SER A 297 5.23 9.08 -0.28
N ILE A 298 4.77 8.73 0.92
CA ILE A 298 3.35 8.81 1.30
C ILE A 298 2.84 10.25 1.21
N LEU A 299 3.66 11.24 1.58
CA LEU A 299 3.26 12.65 1.46
C LEU A 299 2.96 13.03 0.00
N GLU A 300 3.74 12.54 -0.96
CA GLU A 300 3.51 12.80 -2.38
C GLU A 300 2.23 12.11 -2.92
N GLU A 301 1.87 10.94 -2.36
CA GLU A 301 0.58 10.31 -2.63
C GLU A 301 -0.57 11.18 -2.11
N LEU A 302 -0.47 11.69 -0.88
CA LEU A 302 -1.49 12.55 -0.28
C LEU A 302 -1.71 13.85 -1.07
N LYS A 303 -0.67 14.42 -1.68
CA LYS A 303 -0.77 15.63 -2.54
C LYS A 303 -1.61 15.41 -3.81
N CYS A 304 -1.92 14.17 -4.17
CA CYS A 304 -2.83 13.88 -5.28
C CYS A 304 -4.30 14.22 -4.97
N PHE A 305 -4.65 14.42 -3.70
CA PHE A 305 -6.01 14.66 -3.22
C PHE A 305 -6.20 16.12 -2.82
N THR A 306 -6.76 16.94 -3.72
CA THR A 306 -6.85 18.40 -3.53
C THR A 306 -8.08 18.86 -2.73
N ASN A 307 -9.15 18.05 -2.66
CA ASN A 307 -10.44 18.43 -2.07
C ASN A 307 -10.80 17.60 -0.83
N ILE A 308 -9.80 17.00 -0.19
CA ILE A 308 -9.98 16.16 1.00
C ILE A 308 -9.38 16.89 2.21
N PRO A 309 -10.09 16.97 3.35
CA PRO A 309 -9.56 17.57 4.56
C PRO A 309 -8.24 16.90 4.97
N LEU A 310 -7.23 17.71 5.34
CA LEU A 310 -5.91 17.19 5.69
C LEU A 310 -5.96 16.18 6.86
N ALA A 311 -6.84 16.41 7.84
CA ALA A 311 -7.02 15.47 8.96
C ALA A 311 -7.45 14.08 8.46
N GLU A 312 -8.35 14.01 7.47
CA GLU A 312 -8.80 12.76 6.86
C GLU A 312 -7.66 12.08 6.06
N LEU A 313 -6.90 12.86 5.28
CA LEU A 313 -5.72 12.35 4.56
C LEU A 313 -4.67 11.77 5.52
N LEU A 314 -4.45 12.42 6.66
CA LEU A 314 -3.51 11.92 7.66
C LEU A 314 -4.02 10.62 8.31
N THR A 315 -5.33 10.49 8.56
CA THR A 315 -5.91 9.22 9.03
C THR A 315 -5.65 8.08 8.04
N TRP A 316 -5.82 8.32 6.73
CA TRP A 316 -5.53 7.31 5.70
C TRP A 316 -4.06 6.89 5.65
N ALA A 317 -3.15 7.82 5.90
CA ALA A 317 -1.71 7.61 5.85
C ALA A 317 -1.12 7.07 7.17
N THR A 318 -1.88 7.05 8.24
CA THR A 318 -1.44 6.64 9.58
C THR A 318 -2.41 5.63 10.20
N ASP A 319 -3.43 6.07 10.91
CA ASP A 319 -4.29 5.22 11.76
C ASP A 319 -4.95 4.08 11.00
N SER A 320 -5.41 4.32 9.76
CA SER A 320 -6.02 3.28 8.92
C SER A 320 -5.02 2.16 8.59
N GLY A 321 -3.78 2.52 8.23
CA GLY A 321 -2.73 1.56 7.93
C GLY A 321 -2.29 0.75 9.16
N TYR A 322 -2.13 1.42 10.31
CA TYR A 322 -1.86 0.73 11.58
C TYR A 322 -2.98 -0.25 11.93
N ALA A 323 -4.24 0.18 11.81
CA ALA A 323 -5.39 -0.69 12.07
C ALA A 323 -5.44 -1.88 11.10
N ALA A 324 -5.14 -1.65 9.80
CA ALA A 324 -5.11 -2.72 8.80
C ALA A 324 -4.09 -3.81 9.15
N LEU A 325 -2.93 -3.43 9.66
CA LEU A 325 -1.86 -4.34 10.06
C LEU A 325 -1.95 -4.78 11.53
N GLN A 326 -2.99 -4.34 12.26
CA GLN A 326 -3.21 -4.63 13.69
C GLN A 326 -2.04 -4.19 14.58
N LEU A 327 -1.45 -3.05 14.26
CA LEU A 327 -0.31 -2.47 14.97
C LEU A 327 -0.71 -1.26 15.80
N GLN A 328 0.08 -0.99 16.84
CA GLN A 328 -0.02 0.28 17.56
C GLN A 328 0.69 1.39 16.79
N PRO A 329 0.12 2.60 16.71
CA PRO A 329 0.76 3.75 16.08
C PRO A 329 2.10 4.10 16.73
N GLN A 330 3.12 4.31 15.92
CA GLN A 330 4.49 4.57 16.37
C GLN A 330 5.15 5.70 15.58
N GLY A 331 6.28 6.19 16.11
CA GLY A 331 7.01 7.31 15.53
C GLY A 331 6.29 8.64 15.66
N LEU A 332 7.01 9.71 15.40
CA LEU A 332 6.50 11.08 15.35
C LEU A 332 7.16 11.81 14.19
N ILE A 333 6.35 12.43 13.36
CA ILE A 333 6.80 13.23 12.22
C ILE A 333 6.18 14.63 12.27
N ASN A 334 6.88 15.58 11.70
CA ASN A 334 6.38 16.94 11.47
C ASN A 334 6.18 17.18 9.96
N ILE A 335 4.99 17.57 9.57
CA ILE A 335 4.68 17.99 8.21
C ILE A 335 4.71 19.52 8.19
N CYS A 336 5.71 20.10 7.54
CA CYS A 336 5.87 21.53 7.38
C CYS A 336 5.56 22.00 5.95
N GLY A 337 5.44 23.32 5.74
CA GLY A 337 5.14 23.90 4.44
C GLY A 337 3.69 23.68 3.98
N ILE A 338 2.77 23.53 4.94
CA ILE A 338 1.33 23.49 4.68
C ILE A 338 0.77 24.90 4.48
N ASP A 339 -0.36 25.01 3.78
CA ASP A 339 -1.17 26.22 3.81
C ASP A 339 -1.97 26.24 5.11
N THR A 340 -1.63 27.16 6.01
CA THR A 340 -2.26 27.28 7.33
C THR A 340 -3.64 27.93 7.29
N THR A 341 -3.99 28.61 6.18
CA THR A 341 -5.30 29.24 6.00
C THR A 341 -6.36 28.20 5.62
N THR A 342 -5.99 27.33 4.69
CA THR A 342 -6.87 26.27 4.18
C THR A 342 -6.64 24.92 4.86
N MET A 343 -5.63 24.81 5.70
CA MET A 343 -5.18 23.56 6.31
C MET A 343 -4.98 22.45 5.26
N SER A 344 -4.22 22.76 4.20
CA SER A 344 -4.00 21.83 3.09
C SER A 344 -2.51 21.64 2.77
N LEU A 345 -2.19 20.54 2.11
CA LEU A 345 -0.87 20.27 1.58
C LEU A 345 -0.58 21.17 0.37
N THR A 346 0.67 21.57 0.22
CA THR A 346 1.17 22.34 -0.89
C THR A 346 2.32 21.63 -1.59
N ALA A 347 2.75 22.12 -2.74
CA ALA A 347 3.96 21.60 -3.39
C ALA A 347 5.23 21.73 -2.52
N LYS A 348 5.22 22.67 -1.54
CA LYS A 348 6.33 22.89 -0.60
C LYS A 348 6.23 22.04 0.67
N SER A 349 5.12 21.34 0.88
CA SER A 349 4.96 20.46 2.05
C SER A 349 6.00 19.35 2.02
N ARG A 350 6.63 19.12 3.17
CA ARG A 350 7.65 18.08 3.37
C ARG A 350 7.58 17.52 4.77
N VAL A 351 8.10 16.32 4.93
CA VAL A 351 8.20 15.64 6.21
C VAL A 351 9.55 15.93 6.85
N LYS A 352 9.55 16.11 8.17
CA LYS A 352 10.73 16.04 9.01
C LYS A 352 10.47 15.02 10.11
N ARG A 353 11.35 14.04 10.23
CA ARG A 353 11.27 13.09 11.33
C ARG A 353 11.58 13.78 12.66
N VAL A 354 10.78 13.47 13.67
CA VAL A 354 10.97 13.97 15.05
C VAL A 354 11.49 12.83 15.93
N LEU A 355 10.93 11.63 15.77
CA LEU A 355 11.33 10.39 16.45
C LEU A 355 11.27 9.20 15.49
#